data_b2e30909e65f0303b396f19af08d8e5e
#
_entry.id   b2e30909e65f0303b396f19af08d8e5e
#
_cell.length_a   1.000
_cell.length_b   1.000
_cell.length_c   1.000
_cell.angle_alpha   90.00
_cell.angle_beta   90.00
_cell.angle_gamma   90.00
#
_symmetry.space_group_name_H-M   'P 1'
#
loop_
_entity.id
_entity.type
_entity.pdbx_description
1 polymer ?
#
loop_
_entity_poly.entity_id
_entity_poly.type
_entity_poly.pdbx_seq_one_letter_code
_entity_poly.pdbx_strand_id
1 'polypeptide(L)'
;KAQKKLAREQRKLSHCEQGSNRYKKQKKKVARIHTHIAHQRKDFLHKESRKIANSYDIVCMEDLNMKEMSQDMCFGKRVHDNGWGMFTDFLAYKMERAGKKLVRIDR
;
A
#
# COMPACT_ATOMS: atom_id res chain seq x y z
N LYS A 1 10.51 -10.78 -3.44
CA LYS A 1 11.57 -10.52 -4.41
C LYS A 1 11.92 -9.04 -4.53
N ALA A 2 10.92 -8.18 -4.75
CA ALA A 2 11.16 -6.75 -4.92
C ALA A 2 11.69 -6.12 -3.63
N GLN A 3 11.20 -6.55 -2.48
CA GLN A 3 11.67 -6.02 -1.20
C GLN A 3 13.12 -6.41 -0.88
N LYS A 4 13.51 -7.62 -1.26
CA LYS A 4 14.90 -8.05 -1.10
C LYS A 4 15.83 -7.23 -2.00
N LYS A 5 15.40 -6.97 -3.21
CA LYS A 5 16.13 -6.11 -4.14
C LYS A 5 16.26 -4.69 -3.59
N LEU A 6 15.16 -4.16 -3.05
CA LEU A 6 15.17 -2.82 -2.43
C LEU A 6 16.15 -2.75 -1.28
N ALA A 7 16.14 -3.73 -0.37
CA ALA A 7 17.05 -3.76 0.77
C ALA A 7 18.50 -3.80 0.32
N ARG A 8 18.81 -4.59 -0.70
CA ARG A 8 20.15 -4.69 -1.26
C ARG A 8 20.61 -3.35 -1.84
N GLU A 9 19.74 -2.70 -2.60
CA GLU A 9 20.07 -1.43 -3.23
C GLU A 9 20.18 -0.30 -2.19
N GLN A 10 19.38 -0.34 -1.14
CA GLN A 10 19.48 0.61 -0.03
C GLN A 10 20.80 0.47 0.72
N ARG A 11 21.28 -0.77 0.89
CA ARG A 11 22.60 -1.00 1.50
C ARG A 11 23.71 -0.43 0.65
N LYS A 12 23.63 -0.60 -0.67
CA LYS A 12 24.59 0.01 -1.58
C LYS A 12 24.59 1.53 -1.46
N LEU A 13 23.40 2.12 -1.35
CA LEU A 13 23.25 3.57 -1.19
C LEU A 13 23.95 4.05 0.10
N SER A 14 23.79 3.31 1.19
CA SER A 14 24.39 3.69 2.47
C SER A 14 25.92 3.66 2.44
N HIS A 15 26.51 2.87 1.54
CA HIS A 15 27.96 2.80 1.37
C HIS A 15 28.49 3.84 0.38
N CYS A 16 27.63 4.55 -0.32
CA CYS A 16 28.07 5.61 -1.23
C CYS A 16 28.33 6.91 -0.47
N GLU A 17 29.32 7.65 -0.93
CA GLU A 17 29.63 8.96 -0.36
C GLU A 17 28.54 9.96 -0.75
N GLN A 18 28.01 10.68 0.24
CA GLN A 18 26.95 11.66 -0.02
C GLN A 18 27.44 12.75 -0.95
N GLY A 19 26.57 13.13 -1.91
CA GLY A 19 26.88 14.17 -2.88
C GLY A 19 27.68 13.71 -4.08
N SER A 20 28.18 12.47 -4.08
CA SER A 20 28.92 11.94 -5.23
C SER A 20 27.94 11.57 -6.36
N ASN A 21 28.46 11.48 -7.58
CA ASN A 21 27.66 11.04 -8.74
C ASN A 21 27.14 9.61 -8.54
N ARG A 22 27.96 8.77 -7.92
CA ARG A 22 27.57 7.39 -7.58
C ARG A 22 26.39 7.36 -6.64
N TYR A 23 26.41 8.22 -5.62
CA TYR A 23 25.28 8.37 -4.68
C TYR A 23 24.00 8.77 -5.41
N LYS A 24 24.08 9.78 -6.29
CA LYS A 24 22.92 10.28 -7.04
C LYS A 24 22.30 9.20 -7.93
N LYS A 25 23.13 8.41 -8.62
CA LYS A 25 22.67 7.31 -9.47
C LYS A 25 21.99 6.24 -8.63
N GLN A 26 22.59 5.88 -7.51
CA GLN A 26 22.06 4.84 -6.62
C GLN A 26 20.74 5.29 -5.98
N LYS A 27 20.64 6.56 -5.60
CA LYS A 27 19.42 7.14 -5.06
C LYS A 27 18.26 7.04 -6.06
N LYS A 28 18.51 7.34 -7.32
CA LYS A 28 17.50 7.21 -8.37
C LYS A 28 17.07 5.76 -8.55
N LYS A 29 18.01 4.83 -8.50
CA LYS A 29 17.72 3.40 -8.62
C LYS A 29 16.83 2.92 -7.48
N VAL A 30 17.13 3.33 -6.24
CA VAL A 30 16.31 3.01 -5.06
C VAL A 30 14.90 3.59 -5.21
N ALA A 31 14.79 4.84 -5.66
CA ALA A 31 13.49 5.49 -5.89
C ALA A 31 12.64 4.73 -6.91
N ARG A 32 13.24 4.25 -8.01
CA ARG A 32 12.53 3.46 -9.01
C ARG A 32 12.00 2.16 -8.43
N ILE A 33 12.76 1.50 -7.57
CA ILE A 33 12.34 0.26 -6.93
C ILE A 33 11.16 0.52 -5.99
N HIS A 34 11.20 1.60 -5.21
CA HIS A 34 10.09 2.02 -4.37
C HIS A 34 8.82 2.23 -5.18
N THR A 35 8.93 2.95 -6.31
CA THR A 35 7.80 3.21 -7.20
C THR A 35 7.22 1.90 -7.74
N HIS A 36 8.09 0.98 -8.15
CA HIS A 36 7.66 -0.32 -8.66
C HIS A 36 6.88 -1.12 -7.61
N ILE A 37 7.38 -1.15 -6.38
CA ILE A 37 6.71 -1.84 -5.27
C ILE A 37 5.35 -1.21 -4.98
N ALA A 38 5.28 0.12 -4.98
CA ALA A 38 4.01 0.84 -4.76
C ALA A 38 3.00 0.50 -5.85
N HIS A 39 3.44 0.45 -7.12
CA HIS A 39 2.57 0.09 -8.24
C HIS A 39 2.08 -1.35 -8.15
N GLN A 40 2.95 -2.28 -7.76
CA GLN A 40 2.56 -3.68 -7.56
C GLN A 40 1.51 -3.82 -6.46
N ARG A 41 1.69 -3.12 -5.35
CA ARG A 41 0.72 -3.11 -4.24
C ARG A 41 -0.61 -2.56 -4.69
N LYS A 42 -0.59 -1.42 -5.39
CA LYS A 42 -1.80 -0.78 -5.88
C LYS A 42 -2.56 -1.70 -6.85
N ASP A 43 -1.84 -2.34 -7.77
CA ASP A 43 -2.44 -3.29 -8.71
C ASP A 43 -3.08 -4.47 -7.99
N PHE A 44 -2.39 -5.02 -7.00
CA PHE A 44 -2.92 -6.12 -6.18
C PHE A 44 -4.22 -5.70 -5.49
N LEU A 45 -4.24 -4.51 -4.88
CA LEU A 45 -5.42 -4.01 -4.19
C LEU A 45 -6.59 -3.76 -5.15
N HIS A 46 -6.30 -3.27 -6.36
CA HIS A 46 -7.32 -3.12 -7.39
C HIS A 46 -7.93 -4.46 -7.78
N LYS A 47 -7.10 -5.48 -7.98
CA LYS A 47 -7.59 -6.81 -8.36
C LYS A 47 -8.41 -7.45 -7.25
N GLU A 48 -7.95 -7.37 -6.01
CA GLU A 48 -8.66 -7.94 -4.87
C GLU A 48 -9.98 -7.23 -4.61
N SER A 49 -10.01 -5.90 -4.69
CA SER A 49 -11.25 -5.15 -4.51
C SER A 49 -12.26 -5.45 -5.60
N ARG A 50 -11.80 -5.65 -6.84
CA ARG A 50 -12.69 -6.01 -7.95
C ARG A 50 -13.28 -7.40 -7.74
N LYS A 51 -12.50 -8.37 -7.27
CA LYS A 51 -13.01 -9.70 -6.96
C LYS A 51 -14.15 -9.64 -5.95
N ILE A 52 -13.96 -8.87 -4.88
CA ILE A 52 -14.97 -8.72 -3.84
C ILE A 52 -16.20 -8.01 -4.39
N ALA A 53 -16.00 -6.92 -5.13
CA ALA A 53 -17.12 -6.16 -5.70
C ALA A 53 -17.93 -7.01 -6.68
N ASN A 54 -17.30 -7.90 -7.44
CA ASN A 54 -17.99 -8.77 -8.37
C ASN A 54 -18.68 -9.96 -7.69
N SER A 55 -18.18 -10.38 -6.53
CA SER A 55 -18.67 -11.57 -5.86
C SER A 55 -19.80 -11.32 -4.87
N TYR A 56 -19.92 -10.10 -4.35
CA TYR A 56 -20.89 -9.76 -3.30
C TYR A 56 -21.69 -8.53 -3.69
N ASP A 57 -22.97 -8.54 -3.29
CA ASP A 57 -23.85 -7.39 -3.52
C ASP A 57 -23.78 -6.39 -2.37
N ILE A 58 -23.50 -6.88 -1.17
CA ILE A 58 -23.38 -6.07 0.04
C ILE A 58 -22.10 -6.50 0.75
N VAL A 59 -21.27 -5.51 1.11
CA VAL A 59 -20.05 -5.74 1.89
C VAL A 59 -20.12 -4.87 3.12
N CYS A 60 -19.90 -5.48 4.28
CA CYS A 60 -19.84 -4.78 5.56
C CYS A 60 -18.38 -4.72 6.01
N MET A 61 -17.91 -3.54 6.34
CA MET A 61 -16.54 -3.32 6.80
C MET A 61 -16.54 -2.53 8.09
N GLU A 62 -15.60 -2.87 8.97
CA GLU A 62 -15.39 -2.10 10.18
C GLU A 62 -14.61 -0.83 9.83
N ASP A 63 -15.04 0.29 10.39
CA ASP A 63 -14.34 1.56 10.20
C ASP A 63 -13.19 1.63 11.21
N LEU A 64 -11.98 1.31 10.73
CA LEU A 64 -10.80 1.22 11.58
C LEU A 64 -10.06 2.55 11.65
N ASN A 65 -9.69 2.94 12.87
CA ASN A 65 -8.79 4.07 13.07
C ASN A 65 -7.35 3.58 12.89
N MET A 66 -6.81 3.80 11.70
CA MET A 66 -5.49 3.28 11.35
C MET A 66 -4.38 3.84 12.22
N LYS A 67 -4.49 5.12 12.58
CA LYS A 67 -3.50 5.77 13.44
C LYS A 67 -3.49 5.18 14.84
N GLU A 68 -4.67 4.98 15.41
CA GLU A 68 -4.83 4.38 16.73
C GLU A 68 -4.36 2.94 16.74
N MET A 69 -4.74 2.16 15.73
CA MET A 69 -4.26 0.78 15.58
C MET A 69 -2.75 0.70 15.51
N SER A 70 -2.13 1.61 14.77
CA SER A 70 -0.69 1.67 14.61
C SER A 70 0.01 1.87 15.95
N GLN A 71 -0.53 2.76 16.79
CA GLN A 71 0.03 3.04 18.11
C GLN A 71 -0.15 1.86 19.06
N ASP A 72 -1.36 1.31 19.10
CA ASP A 72 -1.72 0.28 20.06
C ASP A 72 -1.06 -1.07 19.79
N MET A 73 -0.90 -1.42 18.54
CA MET A 73 -0.47 -2.76 18.12
C MET A 73 0.97 -2.82 17.64
N CYS A 74 1.68 -1.71 17.64
CA CYS A 74 3.07 -1.61 17.18
C CYS A 74 3.29 -2.13 15.75
N PHE A 75 2.24 -2.16 14.96
CA PHE A 75 2.30 -2.53 13.55
C PHE A 75 2.56 -1.34 12.63
N GLY A 76 3.12 -0.28 13.18
CA GLY A 76 3.22 1.03 12.57
C GLY A 76 3.51 1.06 11.08
N LYS A 77 4.55 0.38 10.63
CA LYS A 77 4.95 0.43 9.22
C LYS A 77 3.91 -0.17 8.29
N ARG A 78 3.30 -1.28 8.66
CA ARG A 78 2.31 -1.95 7.80
C ARG A 78 1.01 -1.18 7.75
N VAL A 79 0.59 -0.65 8.88
CA VAL A 79 -0.64 0.13 8.98
C VAL A 79 -0.46 1.49 8.31
N HIS A 80 0.71 2.12 8.47
CA HIS A 80 1.03 3.40 7.86
C HIS A 80 1.19 3.34 6.34
N ASP A 81 1.28 2.16 5.75
CA ASP A 81 1.35 2.01 4.30
C ASP A 81 0.09 2.48 3.59
N ASN A 82 -0.96 2.81 4.31
CA ASN A 82 -2.25 3.18 3.75
C ASN A 82 -2.90 2.09 2.89
N GLY A 83 -2.38 0.86 2.96
CA GLY A 83 -2.90 -0.25 2.17
C GLY A 83 -4.36 -0.53 2.46
N TRP A 84 -4.74 -0.53 3.74
CA TRP A 84 -6.13 -0.74 4.13
C TRP A 84 -7.03 0.41 3.66
N GLY A 85 -6.60 1.67 3.86
CA GLY A 85 -7.36 2.83 3.40
C GLY A 85 -7.53 2.83 1.89
N MET A 86 -6.46 2.53 1.17
CA MET A 86 -6.50 2.44 -0.28
C MET A 86 -7.44 1.33 -0.75
N PHE A 87 -7.39 0.16 -0.12
CA PHE A 87 -8.26 -0.97 -0.42
C PHE A 87 -9.73 -0.61 -0.21
N THR A 88 -10.05 0.02 0.93
CA THR A 88 -11.44 0.41 1.24
C THR A 88 -11.96 1.45 0.25
N ASP A 89 -11.13 2.40 -0.15
CA ASP A 89 -11.50 3.40 -1.14
C ASP A 89 -11.77 2.76 -2.51
N PHE A 90 -10.92 1.84 -2.93
CA PHE A 90 -11.11 1.12 -4.20
C PHE A 90 -12.40 0.31 -4.16
N LEU A 91 -12.63 -0.39 -3.07
CA LEU A 91 -13.84 -1.20 -2.92
C LEU A 91 -15.09 -0.33 -2.91
N ALA A 92 -15.03 0.81 -2.21
CA ALA A 92 -16.17 1.71 -2.10
C ALA A 92 -16.62 2.22 -3.46
N TYR A 93 -15.71 2.76 -4.27
CA TYR A 93 -16.13 3.29 -5.57
C TYR A 93 -16.54 2.19 -6.55
N LYS A 94 -15.95 1.00 -6.46
CA LYS A 94 -16.32 -0.11 -7.34
C LYS A 94 -17.69 -0.64 -7.00
N MET A 95 -18.03 -0.74 -5.71
CA MET A 95 -19.36 -1.12 -5.26
C MET A 95 -20.40 -0.09 -5.69
N GLU A 96 -20.10 1.19 -5.55
CA GLU A 96 -20.98 2.27 -5.96
C GLU A 96 -21.26 2.23 -7.45
N ARG A 97 -20.23 2.07 -8.28
CA ARG A 97 -20.38 1.99 -9.74
C ARG A 97 -21.19 0.78 -10.17
N ALA A 98 -21.11 -0.31 -9.43
CA ALA A 98 -21.86 -1.52 -9.70
C ALA A 98 -23.30 -1.46 -9.18
N GLY A 99 -23.69 -0.37 -8.53
CA GLY A 99 -25.02 -0.25 -7.92
C GLY A 99 -25.19 -1.10 -6.68
N LYS A 100 -24.07 -1.48 -6.06
CA LYS A 100 -24.04 -2.33 -4.87
C LYS A 100 -23.81 -1.48 -3.62
N LYS A 101 -23.88 -2.11 -2.45
CA LYS A 101 -23.82 -1.39 -1.19
C LYS A 101 -22.60 -1.79 -0.36
N LEU A 102 -21.84 -0.77 0.07
CA LEU A 102 -20.78 -0.94 1.05
C LEU A 102 -21.24 -0.27 2.34
N VAL A 103 -21.25 -1.04 3.43
CA VAL A 103 -21.66 -0.56 4.74
C VAL A 103 -20.41 -0.50 5.63
N ARG A 104 -20.14 0.67 6.20
CA ARG A 104 -19.08 0.84 7.19
C ARG A 104 -19.71 0.86 8.56
N ILE A 105 -19.21 0.00 9.43
CA ILE A 105 -19.72 -0.14 10.79
C ILE A 105 -18.77 0.60 11.73
N ASP A 106 -19.31 1.49 12.55
CA ASP A 106 -18.51 2.22 13.54
C ASP A 106 -17.96 1.23 14.57
N ARG A 107 -16.73 1.50 14.96
CA ARG A 107 -16.00 0.66 15.88
C ARG A 107 -16.55 0.74 17.32
#